data_796055daf9a7659e060b8250da84fbff
#
_entry.id   796055daf9a7659e060b8250da84fbff
#
_cell.length_a   1.000
_cell.length_b   1.000
_cell.length_c   1.000
_cell.angle_alpha   90.00
_cell.angle_beta   90.00
_cell.angle_gamma   90.00
#
_symmetry.space_group_name_H-M   'P 1'
#
loop_
_entity.id
_entity.type
_entity.pdbx_description
1 polymer ?
#
loop_
_entity_poly.entity_id
_entity_poly.type
_entity_poly.pdbx_seq_one_letter_code
_entity_poly.pdbx_strand_id
1 'polypeptide(L)'
;MYSYRRFAYVTLGVALIALGGCTGYVKKADFDSMVSELRANDQKQQQEIDNLSQQMQQRFAAYDAKIAQMGGRVRVDAISHFAFNDATLRDEGKPLLDDFAKIVSAHYPQVMVTVEGFADAAGGRSYNLRLGHARAEAVRDYLMKSGELAADQVRTVSYGKAENRQVLKGKWGDGAEPNRRVTLVVDFAGSPAAP
;
A
#
# COMPACT_ATOMS: atom_id res chain seq x y z
N MET A 1 -77.13 -41.12 -8.66
CA MET A 1 -77.26 -39.64 -8.45
C MET A 1 -76.22 -39.07 -7.54
N TYR A 2 -74.97 -39.54 -7.62
CA TYR A 2 -73.84 -39.08 -6.72
C TYR A 2 -72.61 -38.53 -7.46
N SER A 3 -72.63 -38.52 -8.78
CA SER A 3 -71.42 -38.22 -9.57
C SER A 3 -71.25 -36.73 -9.95
N TYR A 4 -72.30 -35.94 -10.00
CA TYR A 4 -72.26 -34.55 -10.48
C TYR A 4 -71.83 -33.48 -9.39
N ARG A 5 -71.96 -33.81 -8.12
CA ARG A 5 -71.61 -32.86 -7.04
C ARG A 5 -70.10 -32.73 -6.75
N ARG A 6 -69.32 -33.70 -7.15
CA ARG A 6 -67.88 -33.68 -6.95
C ARG A 6 -67.10 -32.89 -8.03
N PHE A 7 -67.71 -32.78 -9.25
CA PHE A 7 -67.08 -32.00 -10.33
C PHE A 7 -67.23 -30.46 -10.16
N ALA A 8 -68.28 -30.02 -9.50
CA ALA A 8 -68.58 -28.61 -9.31
C ALA A 8 -67.60 -27.90 -8.31
N TYR A 9 -67.05 -28.66 -7.39
CA TYR A 9 -66.12 -28.11 -6.41
C TYR A 9 -64.63 -28.02 -6.90
N VAL A 10 -64.29 -28.88 -7.88
CA VAL A 10 -62.94 -28.87 -8.47
C VAL A 10 -62.78 -27.73 -9.45
N THR A 11 -63.82 -27.38 -10.18
CA THR A 11 -63.77 -26.23 -11.12
C THR A 11 -63.80 -24.88 -10.42
N LEU A 12 -64.40 -24.77 -9.23
CA LEU A 12 -64.40 -23.52 -8.44
C LEU A 12 -63.05 -23.28 -7.73
N GLY A 13 -62.33 -24.33 -7.36
CA GLY A 13 -61.02 -24.23 -6.72
C GLY A 13 -59.90 -23.78 -7.68
N VAL A 14 -59.98 -24.14 -8.97
CA VAL A 14 -58.98 -23.74 -9.97
C VAL A 14 -59.16 -22.30 -10.42
N ALA A 15 -60.37 -21.76 -10.41
CA ALA A 15 -60.64 -20.38 -10.79
C ALA A 15 -60.17 -19.35 -9.73
N LEU A 16 -60.00 -19.76 -8.46
CA LEU A 16 -59.55 -18.88 -7.38
C LEU A 16 -58.01 -18.76 -7.30
N ILE A 17 -57.26 -19.69 -7.89
CA ILE A 17 -55.76 -19.62 -7.92
C ILE A 17 -55.27 -18.71 -9.04
N ALA A 18 -56.08 -18.42 -10.06
CA ALA A 18 -55.71 -17.55 -11.18
C ALA A 18 -55.80 -16.04 -10.90
N LEU A 19 -56.36 -15.62 -9.75
CA LEU A 19 -56.53 -14.20 -9.39
C LEU A 19 -55.51 -13.68 -8.36
N GLY A 20 -54.62 -14.56 -7.88
CA GLY A 20 -53.60 -14.20 -6.86
C GLY A 20 -52.22 -13.89 -7.40
N GLY A 21 -52.00 -13.89 -8.69
CA GLY A 21 -50.69 -13.68 -9.27
C GLY A 21 -50.61 -12.39 -10.08
N CYS A 22 -50.05 -11.36 -9.49
CA CYS A 22 -49.35 -10.20 -10.08
C CYS A 22 -49.69 -8.89 -9.39
N THR A 23 -49.39 -8.77 -8.10
CA THR A 23 -49.34 -7.46 -7.42
C THR A 23 -47.95 -6.86 -7.39
N GLY A 24 -47.05 -7.24 -8.32
CA GLY A 24 -45.68 -6.73 -8.41
C GLY A 24 -45.27 -6.27 -9.82
N TYR A 25 -46.22 -5.88 -10.67
CA TYR A 25 -45.86 -5.34 -11.99
C TYR A 25 -45.37 -3.91 -11.81
N VAL A 26 -44.01 -3.73 -11.88
CA VAL A 26 -43.39 -2.40 -11.94
C VAL A 26 -43.88 -1.72 -13.22
N LYS A 27 -44.49 -0.56 -13.12
CA LYS A 27 -44.93 0.18 -14.31
C LYS A 27 -43.70 0.49 -15.17
N LYS A 28 -43.89 0.35 -16.51
CA LYS A 28 -42.80 0.60 -17.46
C LYS A 28 -42.15 2.00 -17.26
N ALA A 29 -42.96 3.00 -16.97
CA ALA A 29 -42.49 4.35 -16.70
C ALA A 29 -41.53 4.42 -15.46
N ASP A 30 -41.85 3.69 -14.40
CA ASP A 30 -41.02 3.65 -13.18
C ASP A 30 -39.71 2.89 -13.45
N PHE A 31 -39.77 1.82 -14.24
CA PHE A 31 -38.59 1.09 -14.68
C PHE A 31 -37.68 1.96 -15.58
N ASP A 32 -38.24 2.62 -16.59
CA ASP A 32 -37.51 3.49 -17.52
C ASP A 32 -36.87 4.69 -16.77
N SER A 33 -37.56 5.24 -15.75
CA SER A 33 -37.02 6.28 -14.88
C SER A 33 -35.83 5.78 -14.07
N MET A 34 -35.95 4.60 -13.45
CA MET A 34 -34.88 4.01 -12.64
C MET A 34 -33.65 3.67 -13.50
N VAL A 35 -33.86 3.15 -14.71
CA VAL A 35 -32.75 2.87 -15.65
C VAL A 35 -32.07 4.16 -16.09
N SER A 36 -32.82 5.24 -16.32
CA SER A 36 -32.22 6.53 -16.69
C SER A 36 -31.41 7.14 -15.54
N GLU A 37 -31.89 7.02 -14.30
CA GLU A 37 -31.18 7.46 -13.10
C GLU A 37 -29.89 6.67 -12.85
N LEU A 38 -29.94 5.33 -13.00
CA LEU A 38 -28.76 4.49 -12.92
C LEU A 38 -27.71 4.86 -13.96
N ARG A 39 -28.11 5.08 -15.23
CA ARG A 39 -27.19 5.49 -16.29
C ARG A 39 -26.57 6.88 -16.02
N ALA A 40 -27.35 7.81 -15.50
CA ALA A 40 -26.83 9.13 -15.13
C ALA A 40 -25.82 9.01 -13.96
N ASN A 41 -26.07 8.14 -13.00
CA ASN A 41 -25.14 7.88 -11.89
C ASN A 41 -23.86 7.20 -12.39
N ASP A 42 -23.97 6.20 -13.26
CA ASP A 42 -22.81 5.52 -13.88
C ASP A 42 -21.93 6.52 -14.66
N GLN A 43 -22.55 7.40 -15.43
CA GLN A 43 -21.82 8.44 -16.15
C GLN A 43 -21.10 9.42 -15.21
N LYS A 44 -21.74 9.79 -14.11
CA LYS A 44 -21.13 10.65 -13.09
C LYS A 44 -19.95 9.97 -12.42
N GLN A 45 -20.10 8.69 -12.04
CA GLN A 45 -19.02 7.91 -11.45
C GLN A 45 -17.84 7.76 -12.43
N GLN A 46 -18.11 7.52 -13.71
CA GLN A 46 -17.06 7.44 -14.73
C GLN A 46 -16.30 8.77 -14.86
N GLN A 47 -17.00 9.90 -14.86
CA GLN A 47 -16.35 11.22 -14.88
C GLN A 47 -15.50 11.47 -13.64
N GLU A 48 -15.95 11.02 -12.45
CA GLU A 48 -15.18 11.12 -11.21
C GLU A 48 -13.91 10.26 -11.27
N ILE A 49 -14.00 9.04 -11.82
CA ILE A 49 -12.85 8.14 -12.03
C ILE A 49 -11.84 8.76 -13.00
N ASP A 50 -12.30 9.29 -14.12
CA ASP A 50 -11.44 9.92 -15.13
C ASP A 50 -10.74 11.16 -14.55
N ASN A 51 -11.45 11.98 -13.78
CA ASN A 51 -10.89 13.16 -13.12
C ASN A 51 -9.85 12.75 -12.06
N LEU A 52 -10.15 11.72 -11.24
CA LEU A 52 -9.20 11.21 -10.26
C LEU A 52 -7.94 10.65 -10.92
N SER A 53 -8.12 9.92 -12.03
CA SER A 53 -7.00 9.39 -12.81
C SER A 53 -6.10 10.51 -13.36
N GLN A 54 -6.68 11.58 -13.91
CA GLN A 54 -5.93 12.75 -14.38
C GLN A 54 -5.19 13.46 -13.23
N GLN A 55 -5.84 13.64 -12.09
CA GLN A 55 -5.20 14.23 -10.90
C GLN A 55 -4.03 13.39 -10.41
N MET A 56 -4.17 12.06 -10.42
CA MET A 56 -3.09 11.16 -10.07
C MET A 56 -1.90 11.30 -11.03
N GLN A 57 -2.14 11.30 -12.33
CA GLN A 57 -1.08 11.48 -13.33
C GLN A 57 -0.34 12.82 -13.17
N GLN A 58 -1.07 13.91 -12.92
CA GLN A 58 -0.45 15.21 -12.66
C GLN A 58 0.41 15.21 -11.39
N ARG A 59 -0.06 14.56 -10.33
CA ARG A 59 0.72 14.43 -9.09
C ARG A 59 1.97 13.59 -9.29
N PHE A 60 1.90 12.48 -10.02
CA PHE A 60 3.08 11.68 -10.36
C PHE A 60 4.10 12.50 -11.15
N ALA A 61 3.69 13.20 -12.20
CA ALA A 61 4.58 14.06 -12.97
C ALA A 61 5.25 15.16 -12.10
N ALA A 62 4.51 15.75 -11.16
CA ALA A 62 5.06 16.72 -10.23
C ALA A 62 6.07 16.10 -9.24
N TYR A 63 5.82 14.88 -8.78
CA TYR A 63 6.77 14.14 -7.93
C TYR A 63 8.02 13.75 -8.71
N ASP A 64 7.91 13.30 -9.95
CA ASP A 64 9.05 12.96 -10.80
C ASP A 64 9.94 14.18 -11.05
N ALA A 65 9.33 15.34 -11.35
CA ALA A 65 10.07 16.59 -11.47
C ALA A 65 10.80 16.99 -10.17
N LYS A 66 10.16 16.79 -9.02
CA LYS A 66 10.75 17.05 -7.71
C LYS A 66 11.89 16.09 -7.39
N ILE A 67 11.74 14.80 -7.71
CA ILE A 67 12.79 13.78 -7.56
C ILE A 67 14.01 14.16 -8.43
N ALA A 68 13.77 14.56 -9.68
CA ALA A 68 14.84 15.01 -10.57
C ALA A 68 15.59 16.23 -10.02
N GLN A 69 14.89 17.21 -9.43
CA GLN A 69 15.49 18.36 -8.75
C GLN A 69 16.33 17.97 -7.52
N MET A 70 15.97 16.87 -6.84
CA MET A 70 16.71 16.35 -5.68
C MET A 70 17.96 15.53 -6.06
N GLY A 71 18.37 15.55 -7.31
CA GLY A 71 19.50 14.76 -7.81
C GLY A 71 19.19 13.28 -7.94
N GLY A 72 17.93 12.94 -8.13
CA GLY A 72 17.48 11.56 -8.35
C GLY A 72 17.50 10.68 -7.10
N ARG A 73 17.62 11.25 -5.89
CA ARG A 73 17.62 10.48 -4.64
C ARG A 73 16.51 10.90 -3.70
N VAL A 74 15.72 9.95 -3.26
CA VAL A 74 14.68 10.13 -2.24
C VAL A 74 15.06 9.35 -1.00
N ARG A 75 15.06 10.01 0.15
CA ARG A 75 15.27 9.40 1.45
C ARG A 75 13.94 9.21 2.15
N VAL A 76 13.67 7.99 2.60
CA VAL A 76 12.56 7.68 3.49
C VAL A 76 13.13 7.43 4.88
N ASP A 77 12.96 8.40 5.77
CA ASP A 77 13.57 8.37 7.11
C ASP A 77 12.74 7.52 8.08
N ALA A 78 13.46 6.85 8.99
CA ALA A 78 12.92 6.17 10.17
C ALA A 78 11.88 5.08 9.90
N ILE A 79 12.15 4.22 8.93
CA ILE A 79 11.23 3.10 8.58
C ILE A 79 11.17 2.04 9.69
N SER A 80 12.26 1.83 10.42
CA SER A 80 12.28 0.88 11.53
C SER A 80 13.25 1.31 12.63
N HIS A 81 12.79 1.19 13.87
CA HIS A 81 13.60 1.40 15.07
C HIS A 81 13.97 0.06 15.72
N PHE A 82 15.12 0.02 16.38
CA PHE A 82 15.66 -1.19 16.99
C PHE A 82 15.84 -1.02 18.49
N ALA A 83 15.76 -2.14 19.22
CA ALA A 83 16.10 -2.16 20.62
C ALA A 83 17.59 -1.85 20.83
N PHE A 84 17.94 -1.54 22.09
CA PHE A 84 19.33 -1.34 22.45
C PHE A 84 20.13 -2.61 22.19
N ASN A 85 21.26 -2.48 21.52
CA ASN A 85 22.18 -3.57 21.19
C ASN A 85 21.52 -4.73 20.39
N ASP A 86 20.48 -4.45 19.62
CA ASP A 86 19.72 -5.44 18.86
C ASP A 86 19.61 -5.03 17.38
N ALA A 87 19.58 -6.03 16.50
CA ALA A 87 19.37 -5.90 15.06
C ALA A 87 18.14 -6.67 14.56
N THR A 88 17.30 -7.14 15.48
CA THR A 88 16.05 -7.84 15.14
C THR A 88 15.02 -6.83 14.64
N LEU A 89 14.51 -7.04 13.43
CA LEU A 89 13.43 -6.23 12.86
C LEU A 89 12.14 -6.43 13.66
N ARG A 90 11.60 -5.34 14.19
CA ARG A 90 10.35 -5.36 14.96
C ARG A 90 9.13 -5.46 14.02
N ASP A 91 8.07 -6.09 14.52
CA ASP A 91 6.85 -6.30 13.74
C ASP A 91 6.15 -4.98 13.38
N GLU A 92 6.26 -3.95 14.22
CA GLU A 92 5.67 -2.63 13.96
C GLU A 92 6.22 -1.94 12.70
N GLY A 93 7.46 -2.27 12.30
CA GLY A 93 8.08 -1.71 11.10
C GLY A 93 7.72 -2.44 9.81
N LYS A 94 7.22 -3.68 9.90
CA LYS A 94 6.99 -4.53 8.72
C LYS A 94 5.92 -4.00 7.76
N PRO A 95 4.74 -3.52 8.22
CA PRO A 95 3.72 -3.00 7.29
C PRO A 95 4.23 -1.86 6.40
N LEU A 96 5.04 -0.96 6.97
CA LEU A 96 5.61 0.15 6.20
C LEU A 96 6.63 -0.32 5.16
N LEU A 97 7.40 -1.37 5.49
CA LEU A 97 8.34 -2.00 4.56
C LEU A 97 7.60 -2.73 3.42
N ASP A 98 6.48 -3.39 3.73
CA ASP A 98 5.63 -4.04 2.74
C ASP A 98 5.02 -3.04 1.76
N ASP A 99 4.48 -1.93 2.26
CA ASP A 99 3.94 -0.86 1.42
C ASP A 99 5.02 -0.20 0.56
N PHE A 100 6.20 0.05 1.15
CA PHE A 100 7.36 0.56 0.41
C PHE A 100 7.76 -0.38 -0.73
N ALA A 101 7.88 -1.67 -0.45
CA ALA A 101 8.29 -2.67 -1.44
C ALA A 101 7.27 -2.79 -2.58
N LYS A 102 5.96 -2.81 -2.27
CA LYS A 102 4.89 -2.80 -3.29
C LYS A 102 4.96 -1.59 -4.21
N ILE A 103 5.19 -0.38 -3.65
CA ILE A 103 5.30 0.84 -4.44
C ILE A 103 6.53 0.77 -5.35
N VAL A 104 7.68 0.35 -4.80
CA VAL A 104 8.92 0.28 -5.58
C VAL A 104 8.82 -0.78 -6.68
N SER A 105 8.35 -1.99 -6.37
CA SER A 105 8.23 -3.07 -7.36
C SER A 105 7.23 -2.74 -8.48
N ALA A 106 6.11 -2.09 -8.14
CA ALA A 106 5.05 -1.77 -9.09
C ALA A 106 5.38 -0.57 -10.00
N HIS A 107 6.05 0.45 -9.46
CA HIS A 107 6.21 1.73 -10.17
C HIS A 107 7.66 2.04 -10.54
N TYR A 108 8.63 1.44 -9.85
CA TYR A 108 10.05 1.77 -9.99
C TYR A 108 10.95 0.51 -10.02
N PRO A 109 10.69 -0.46 -10.92
CA PRO A 109 11.40 -1.75 -10.92
C PRO A 109 12.90 -1.65 -11.26
N GLN A 110 13.38 -0.49 -11.70
CA GLN A 110 14.78 -0.27 -12.11
C GLN A 110 15.59 0.55 -11.09
N VAL A 111 14.96 0.99 -9.97
CA VAL A 111 15.70 1.82 -9.00
C VAL A 111 16.56 0.97 -8.08
N MET A 112 17.62 1.58 -7.59
CA MET A 112 18.46 1.01 -6.53
C MET A 112 18.00 1.51 -5.17
N VAL A 113 17.71 0.60 -4.26
CA VAL A 113 17.37 0.89 -2.87
C VAL A 113 18.60 0.69 -2.00
N THR A 114 19.05 1.73 -1.30
CA THR A 114 20.12 1.63 -0.31
C THR A 114 19.52 1.63 1.08
N VAL A 115 19.76 0.56 1.84
CA VAL A 115 19.36 0.41 3.23
C VAL A 115 20.48 0.94 4.12
N GLU A 116 20.28 2.08 4.74
CA GLU A 116 21.27 2.74 5.62
C GLU A 116 21.01 2.39 7.08
N GLY A 117 21.98 1.75 7.75
CA GLY A 117 21.85 1.34 9.15
C GLY A 117 22.63 2.25 10.11
N PHE A 118 21.99 2.54 11.24
CA PHE A 118 22.50 3.47 12.25
C PHE A 118 22.47 2.85 13.65
N ALA A 119 23.34 3.35 14.52
CA ALA A 119 23.42 3.03 15.93
C ALA A 119 23.43 4.30 16.78
N ASP A 120 23.12 4.16 18.06
CA ASP A 120 23.27 5.24 19.02
C ASP A 120 24.75 5.48 19.41
N ALA A 121 25.01 6.44 20.29
CA ALA A 121 26.37 6.85 20.65
C ALA A 121 27.10 5.84 21.57
N ALA A 122 26.43 4.81 22.11
CA ALA A 122 27.04 3.85 23.01
C ALA A 122 28.08 2.96 22.30
N GLY A 123 29.14 2.59 23.00
CA GLY A 123 30.14 1.65 22.51
C GLY A 123 31.15 2.21 21.49
N GLY A 124 32.01 1.35 20.98
CA GLY A 124 33.07 1.67 20.06
C GLY A 124 32.59 1.83 18.61
N ARG A 125 33.36 2.62 17.80
CA ARG A 125 33.03 2.88 16.40
C ARG A 125 32.86 1.59 15.55
N SER A 126 33.84 0.67 15.63
CA SER A 126 33.84 -0.56 14.84
C SER A 126 32.68 -1.46 15.21
N TYR A 127 32.33 -1.51 16.49
CA TYR A 127 31.16 -2.24 16.96
C TYR A 127 29.86 -1.67 16.36
N ASN A 128 29.67 -0.36 16.44
CA ASN A 128 28.48 0.31 15.93
C ASN A 128 28.35 0.24 14.40
N LEU A 129 29.47 0.21 13.68
CA LEU A 129 29.46 -0.06 12.25
C LEU A 129 28.90 -1.46 11.94
N ARG A 130 29.37 -2.49 12.68
CA ARG A 130 28.82 -3.85 12.51
C ARG A 130 27.36 -3.93 12.92
N LEU A 131 26.96 -3.31 14.03
CA LEU A 131 25.57 -3.30 14.49
C LEU A 131 24.64 -2.58 13.49
N GLY A 132 25.06 -1.43 12.98
CA GLY A 132 24.32 -0.73 11.93
C GLY A 132 24.20 -1.57 10.64
N HIS A 133 25.27 -2.28 10.28
CA HIS A 133 25.24 -3.20 9.13
C HIS A 133 24.25 -4.35 9.35
N ALA A 134 24.29 -5.02 10.51
CA ALA A 134 23.36 -6.08 10.85
C ALA A 134 21.89 -5.62 10.80
N ARG A 135 21.59 -4.40 11.24
CA ARG A 135 20.27 -3.78 11.12
C ARG A 135 19.85 -3.56 9.67
N ALA A 136 20.76 -3.04 8.86
CA ALA A 136 20.51 -2.84 7.43
C ALA A 136 20.29 -4.18 6.71
N GLU A 137 21.04 -5.21 7.04
CA GLU A 137 20.87 -6.56 6.51
C GLU A 137 19.52 -7.17 6.89
N ALA A 138 19.08 -7.01 8.14
CA ALA A 138 17.77 -7.51 8.58
C ALA A 138 16.61 -6.90 7.78
N VAL A 139 16.69 -5.60 7.48
CA VAL A 139 15.69 -4.92 6.64
C VAL A 139 15.83 -5.32 5.17
N ARG A 140 17.04 -5.42 4.63
CA ARG A 140 17.28 -5.92 3.27
C ARG A 140 16.69 -7.31 3.07
N ASP A 141 17.01 -8.23 3.98
CA ASP A 141 16.51 -9.62 3.91
C ASP A 141 14.98 -9.67 3.96
N TYR A 142 14.37 -8.79 4.75
CA TYR A 142 12.92 -8.67 4.80
C TYR A 142 12.34 -8.17 3.48
N LEU A 143 12.87 -7.09 2.91
CA LEU A 143 12.43 -6.53 1.63
C LEU A 143 12.56 -7.54 0.47
N MET A 144 13.59 -8.39 0.49
CA MET A 144 13.78 -9.44 -0.50
C MET A 144 12.80 -10.61 -0.32
N LYS A 145 12.52 -11.02 0.92
CA LYS A 145 11.67 -12.20 1.23
C LYS A 145 10.18 -11.90 1.13
N SER A 146 9.76 -10.73 1.64
CA SER A 146 8.35 -10.36 1.77
C SER A 146 7.93 -9.27 0.80
N GLY A 147 8.88 -8.44 0.36
CA GLY A 147 8.63 -7.25 -0.43
C GLY A 147 8.82 -7.40 -1.93
N GLU A 148 9.19 -8.59 -2.43
CA GLU A 148 9.36 -8.88 -3.86
C GLU A 148 10.46 -8.05 -4.55
N LEU A 149 11.39 -7.41 -3.79
CA LEU A 149 12.51 -6.70 -4.38
C LEU A 149 13.64 -7.68 -4.75
N ALA A 150 14.23 -7.48 -5.92
CA ALA A 150 15.33 -8.30 -6.39
C ALA A 150 16.62 -8.03 -5.58
N ALA A 151 17.47 -9.06 -5.43
CA ALA A 151 18.68 -8.96 -4.61
C ALA A 151 19.70 -7.93 -5.13
N ASP A 152 19.71 -7.68 -6.42
CA ASP A 152 20.55 -6.70 -7.09
C ASP A 152 20.00 -5.27 -7.00
N GLN A 153 18.73 -5.10 -6.63
CA GLN A 153 18.12 -3.80 -6.39
C GLN A 153 18.34 -3.25 -4.97
N VAL A 154 18.75 -4.10 -4.00
CA VAL A 154 18.85 -3.69 -2.60
C VAL A 154 20.27 -3.87 -2.10
N ARG A 155 20.91 -2.77 -1.69
CA ARG A 155 22.24 -2.78 -1.08
C ARG A 155 22.20 -2.21 0.33
N THR A 156 23.17 -2.57 1.16
CA THR A 156 23.28 -2.12 2.55
C THR A 156 24.50 -1.19 2.73
N VAL A 157 24.34 -0.19 3.58
CA VAL A 157 25.40 0.70 4.04
C VAL A 157 25.23 0.93 5.54
N SER A 158 26.32 0.92 6.30
CA SER A 158 26.30 1.27 7.71
C SER A 158 27.05 2.56 7.97
N TYR A 159 26.41 3.46 8.69
CA TYR A 159 27.04 4.67 9.26
C TYR A 159 27.38 4.50 10.75
N GLY A 160 26.89 3.41 11.37
CA GLY A 160 27.11 3.15 12.79
C GLY A 160 26.66 4.35 13.63
N LYS A 161 27.57 4.86 14.47
CA LYS A 161 27.32 6.04 15.31
C LYS A 161 27.88 7.34 14.74
N ALA A 162 27.95 7.52 13.42
CA ALA A 162 28.48 8.74 12.81
C ALA A 162 27.73 9.99 13.33
N GLU A 163 28.45 10.92 13.97
CA GLU A 163 27.84 12.06 14.67
C GLU A 163 27.04 12.99 13.77
N ASN A 164 27.49 13.17 12.52
CA ASN A 164 26.80 13.98 11.52
C ASN A 164 25.51 13.29 10.96
N ARG A 165 25.25 12.07 11.37
CA ARG A 165 24.07 11.27 10.96
C ARG A 165 23.14 10.94 12.12
N GLN A 166 23.47 11.34 13.35
CA GLN A 166 22.61 11.15 14.52
C GLN A 166 21.43 12.12 14.51
N VAL A 167 20.24 11.60 14.82
CA VAL A 167 19.02 12.41 15.07
C VAL A 167 19.17 13.15 16.39
N LEU A 168 19.60 12.41 17.43
CA LEU A 168 19.88 12.95 18.76
C LEU A 168 21.38 12.84 19.04
N LYS A 169 22.11 13.92 18.83
CA LYS A 169 23.57 13.94 18.95
C LYS A 169 24.06 13.52 20.34
N GLY A 170 24.97 12.56 20.37
CA GLY A 170 25.61 12.07 21.58
C GLY A 170 24.68 11.28 22.54
N LYS A 171 23.41 11.08 22.19
CA LYS A 171 22.48 10.34 23.03
C LYS A 171 22.65 8.82 22.86
N TRP A 172 22.51 8.12 23.97
CA TRP A 172 22.56 6.65 24.08
C TRP A 172 21.53 6.14 25.11
N GLY A 173 21.28 4.82 25.13
CA GLY A 173 20.30 4.20 26.02
C GLY A 173 18.85 4.48 25.61
N ASP A 174 17.94 4.49 26.59
CA ASP A 174 16.50 4.57 26.34
C ASP A 174 16.06 5.83 25.61
N GLY A 175 16.72 6.96 25.88
CA GLY A 175 16.44 8.23 25.19
C GLY A 175 17.01 8.36 23.78
N ALA A 176 17.67 7.33 23.24
CA ALA A 176 18.35 7.38 21.94
C ALA A 176 17.72 6.47 20.89
N GLU A 177 16.49 6.01 21.07
CA GLU A 177 15.79 5.17 20.10
C GLU A 177 15.79 5.75 18.69
N PRO A 178 15.58 7.06 18.44
CA PRO A 178 15.64 7.65 17.10
C PRO A 178 16.99 7.47 16.39
N ASN A 179 18.10 7.25 17.14
CA ASN A 179 19.41 6.95 16.54
C ASN A 179 19.54 5.48 16.11
N ARG A 180 18.79 4.58 16.73
CA ARG A 180 18.78 3.13 16.45
C ARG A 180 17.77 2.83 15.35
N ARG A 181 18.10 3.19 14.13
CA ARG A 181 17.15 3.14 13.01
C ARG A 181 17.77 2.58 11.74
N VAL A 182 16.92 2.32 10.80
CA VAL A 182 17.23 2.12 9.39
C VAL A 182 16.50 3.17 8.56
N THR A 183 17.16 3.65 7.53
CA THR A 183 16.63 4.61 6.54
C THR A 183 16.74 3.98 5.16
N LEU A 184 15.73 4.12 4.32
CA LEU A 184 15.79 3.73 2.91
C LEU A 184 16.09 4.93 2.03
N VAL A 185 17.03 4.76 1.11
CA VAL A 185 17.36 5.74 0.09
C VAL A 185 17.10 5.12 -1.27
N VAL A 186 16.15 5.68 -2.00
CA VAL A 186 15.84 5.27 -3.37
C VAL A 186 16.64 6.14 -4.31
N ASP A 187 17.47 5.52 -5.15
CA ASP A 187 18.30 6.19 -6.14
C ASP A 187 17.68 6.02 -7.53
N PHE A 188 17.14 7.10 -8.07
CA PHE A 188 16.55 7.17 -9.39
C PHE A 188 17.56 7.59 -10.47
N ALA A 189 18.79 7.92 -10.08
CA ALA A 189 19.85 8.30 -11.02
C ALA A 189 20.24 7.05 -11.85
N GLY A 190 19.88 7.06 -13.12
CA GLY A 190 20.09 5.92 -14.04
C GLY A 190 18.84 5.11 -14.34
N SER A 191 17.73 5.34 -13.65
CA SER A 191 16.44 4.80 -14.09
C SER A 191 15.91 5.62 -15.26
N PRO A 192 15.39 4.99 -16.34
CA PRO A 192 14.63 5.72 -17.35
C PRO A 192 13.45 6.38 -16.63
N ALA A 193 13.11 7.62 -17.05
CA ALA A 193 11.91 8.30 -16.54
C ALA A 193 10.72 7.34 -16.66
N ALA A 194 9.93 7.22 -15.61
CA ALA A 194 8.71 6.41 -15.63
C ALA A 194 7.82 6.85 -16.79
N PRO A 195 7.16 5.91 -17.49
CA PRO A 195 6.34 6.19 -18.66
C PRO A 195 5.12 7.06 -18.36
#